data_4afe93991f5b9cad34888f92c8b9eb72
#
_entry.id   4afe93991f5b9cad34888f92c8b9eb72
#
_cell.length_a   1.000
_cell.length_b   1.000
_cell.length_c   1.000
_cell.angle_alpha   90.00
_cell.angle_beta   90.00
_cell.angle_gamma   90.00
#
_symmetry.space_group_name_H-M   'P 1'
#
loop_
_entity.id
_entity.type
_entity.pdbx_description
1 polymer ?
#
loop_
_entity_poly.entity_id
_entity_poly.type
_entity_poly.pdbx_seq_one_letter_code
_entity_poly.pdbx_strand_id
1 'polypeptide(L)'
;KGEVIGINAAKYSSTEVEGIGYAIPVSGVQDILDELMNRKTRSEVEESRRGYLGIQGTTVDEETAATFDMPKGVYVYKILEDGAAAGSELREKDIITKLDGMTVKSMQELQKFLKGYEMGETIELLVQRQEEGRYKEQQIQITLAGLPEGEGQQEKQDNREQPGETAPSRREDSNPWSFPGNGFPWGRMW
;
A
#
# COMPACT_ATOMS: atom_id res chain seq x y z
N LYS A 1 -26.55 0.70 -33.13
CA LYS A 1 -26.88 0.77 -31.71
C LYS A 1 -25.94 1.68 -30.92
N GLY A 2 -24.78 2.13 -31.44
CA GLY A 2 -23.90 3.07 -30.76
C GLY A 2 -23.12 2.47 -29.57
N GLU A 3 -22.85 1.15 -29.62
CA GLU A 3 -22.06 0.48 -28.57
C GLU A 3 -20.56 0.78 -28.75
N VAL A 4 -19.88 1.13 -27.68
CA VAL A 4 -18.43 1.30 -27.63
C VAL A 4 -17.79 -0.07 -27.44
N ILE A 5 -16.99 -0.51 -28.41
CA ILE A 5 -16.33 -1.82 -28.36
C ILE A 5 -14.86 -1.74 -27.95
N GLY A 6 -14.26 -0.57 -28.02
CA GLY A 6 -12.86 -0.34 -27.67
C GLY A 6 -12.45 1.12 -27.82
N ILE A 7 -11.30 1.46 -27.24
CA ILE A 7 -10.68 2.80 -27.28
C ILE A 7 -9.33 2.68 -27.98
N ASN A 8 -9.13 3.47 -29.05
CA ASN A 8 -7.85 3.51 -29.74
C ASN A 8 -6.79 4.13 -28.85
N ALA A 9 -5.76 3.37 -28.50
CA ALA A 9 -4.73 3.77 -27.53
C ALA A 9 -3.42 4.19 -28.19
N ALA A 10 -3.01 3.51 -29.26
CA ALA A 10 -1.74 3.81 -29.94
C ALA A 10 -1.79 3.43 -31.42
N LYS A 11 -0.98 4.13 -32.22
CA LYS A 11 -0.69 3.80 -33.62
C LYS A 11 0.81 3.53 -33.74
N TYR A 12 1.16 2.40 -34.30
CA TYR A 12 2.55 2.14 -34.69
C TYR A 12 2.86 2.96 -35.94
N SER A 13 3.91 3.79 -35.87
CA SER A 13 4.37 4.60 -36.99
C SER A 13 5.86 4.31 -37.18
N SER A 14 6.17 3.61 -38.27
CA SER A 14 7.53 3.48 -38.80
C SER A 14 7.51 3.75 -40.29
N THR A 15 8.65 4.05 -40.88
CA THR A 15 8.78 4.30 -42.32
C THR A 15 8.47 3.08 -43.18
N GLU A 16 8.41 1.90 -42.61
CA GLU A 16 8.23 0.64 -43.32
C GLU A 16 6.87 -0.03 -43.08
N VAL A 17 6.11 0.42 -42.07
CA VAL A 17 4.83 -0.18 -41.69
C VAL A 17 3.79 0.90 -41.44
N GLU A 18 2.77 0.97 -42.29
CA GLU A 18 1.60 1.81 -42.11
C GLU A 18 0.36 0.99 -41.74
N GLY A 19 -0.51 1.54 -40.91
CA GLY A 19 -1.87 1.02 -40.69
C GLY A 19 -2.05 0.10 -39.49
N ILE A 20 -1.02 -0.11 -38.64
CA ILE A 20 -1.21 -0.90 -37.40
C ILE A 20 -1.65 0.05 -36.28
N GLY A 21 -2.84 -0.19 -35.75
CA GLY A 21 -3.38 0.51 -34.57
C GLY A 21 -3.68 -0.47 -33.46
N TYR A 22 -3.51 -0.02 -32.23
CA TYR A 22 -3.85 -0.79 -31.04
C TYR A 22 -5.05 -0.16 -30.36
N ALA A 23 -6.05 -0.98 -30.04
CA ALA A 23 -7.21 -0.58 -29.26
C ALA A 23 -7.31 -1.40 -27.98
N ILE A 24 -7.71 -0.76 -26.91
CA ILE A 24 -8.06 -1.43 -25.65
C ILE A 24 -9.53 -1.86 -25.77
N PRO A 25 -9.84 -3.16 -25.75
CA PRO A 25 -11.21 -3.61 -25.81
C PRO A 25 -11.95 -3.26 -24.50
N VAL A 26 -13.20 -2.79 -24.61
CA VAL A 26 -14.02 -2.42 -23.43
C VAL A 26 -14.19 -3.61 -22.49
N SER A 27 -14.33 -4.82 -23.02
CA SER A 27 -14.45 -6.04 -22.22
C SER A 27 -13.25 -6.31 -21.30
N GLY A 28 -12.07 -5.82 -21.67
CA GLY A 28 -10.86 -5.98 -20.86
C GLY A 28 -10.69 -4.93 -19.74
N VAL A 29 -11.52 -3.89 -19.74
CA VAL A 29 -11.44 -2.79 -18.76
C VAL A 29 -12.76 -2.52 -18.04
N GLN A 30 -13.74 -3.41 -18.22
CA GLN A 30 -15.08 -3.22 -17.69
C GLN A 30 -15.08 -3.10 -16.16
N ASP A 31 -14.35 -3.97 -15.49
CA ASP A 31 -14.22 -3.93 -14.02
C ASP A 31 -13.63 -2.60 -13.52
N ILE A 32 -12.66 -2.05 -14.27
CA ILE A 32 -12.06 -0.75 -13.95
C ILE A 32 -13.07 0.38 -14.19
N LEU A 33 -13.85 0.31 -15.26
CA LEU A 33 -14.88 1.30 -15.54
C LEU A 33 -15.98 1.27 -14.47
N ASP A 34 -16.44 0.10 -14.07
CA ASP A 34 -17.45 -0.06 -13.04
C ASP A 34 -16.92 0.46 -11.66
N GLU A 35 -15.66 0.18 -11.32
CA GLU A 35 -15.01 0.74 -10.13
C GLU A 35 -14.98 2.27 -10.20
N LEU A 36 -14.57 2.84 -11.32
CA LEU A 36 -14.48 4.29 -11.50
C LEU A 36 -15.86 4.97 -11.52
N MET A 37 -16.86 4.35 -12.13
CA MET A 37 -18.23 4.89 -12.21
C MET A 37 -18.93 4.86 -10.84
N ASN A 38 -18.67 3.84 -10.03
CA ASN A 38 -19.25 3.69 -8.70
C ASN A 38 -18.44 4.42 -7.61
N ARG A 39 -17.27 4.95 -7.96
CA ARG A 39 -16.41 5.65 -7.02
C ARG A 39 -17.06 6.96 -6.55
N LYS A 40 -17.46 7.00 -5.30
CA LYS A 40 -17.88 8.24 -4.66
C LYS A 40 -16.65 9.12 -4.46
N THR A 41 -16.65 10.32 -5.07
CA THR A 41 -15.61 11.31 -4.80
C THR A 41 -15.83 11.84 -3.38
N ARG A 42 -14.93 11.50 -2.46
CA ARG A 42 -14.96 11.98 -1.07
C ARG A 42 -13.89 13.05 -0.90
N SER A 43 -14.24 14.13 -0.23
CA SER A 43 -13.28 15.11 0.26
C SER A 43 -12.65 14.59 1.56
N GLU A 44 -11.43 15.04 1.83
CA GLU A 44 -10.76 14.70 3.08
C GLU A 44 -11.52 15.28 4.28
N VAL A 45 -11.79 14.45 5.29
CA VAL A 45 -12.51 14.84 6.52
C VAL A 45 -11.51 15.44 7.50
N GLU A 46 -11.94 16.44 8.27
CA GLU A 46 -11.16 17.03 9.34
C GLU A 46 -10.70 15.95 10.35
N GLU A 47 -9.47 16.04 10.84
CA GLU A 47 -8.84 15.00 11.66
C GLU A 47 -9.68 14.65 12.91
N SER A 48 -10.29 15.64 13.54
CA SER A 48 -11.15 15.49 14.72
C SER A 48 -12.44 14.68 14.48
N ARG A 49 -12.88 14.57 13.22
CA ARG A 49 -14.10 13.88 12.81
C ARG A 49 -13.83 12.62 12.02
N ARG A 50 -12.56 12.31 11.79
CA ARG A 50 -12.14 11.21 10.94
C ARG A 50 -12.47 9.86 11.56
N GLY A 51 -12.97 8.96 10.73
CA GLY A 51 -13.25 7.59 11.12
C GLY A 51 -11.96 6.79 11.30
N TYR A 52 -11.93 5.96 12.34
CA TYR A 52 -10.80 5.13 12.72
C TYR A 52 -11.17 3.64 12.68
N LEU A 53 -10.39 2.86 11.92
CA LEU A 53 -10.60 1.43 11.78
C LEU A 53 -9.91 0.63 12.91
N GLY A 54 -8.76 1.07 13.36
CA GLY A 54 -8.02 0.44 14.46
C GLY A 54 -7.35 -0.87 14.10
N ILE A 55 -6.59 -0.89 13.00
CA ILE A 55 -5.82 -2.06 12.59
C ILE A 55 -4.35 -1.70 12.39
N GLN A 56 -3.49 -2.69 12.60
CA GLN A 56 -2.11 -2.67 12.11
C GLN A 56 -1.97 -3.70 11.01
N GLY A 57 -1.47 -3.28 9.87
CA GLY A 57 -1.36 -4.11 8.68
C GLY A 57 -0.08 -3.84 7.91
N THR A 58 0.23 -4.76 7.02
CA THR A 58 1.33 -4.61 6.06
C THR A 58 0.82 -4.81 4.64
N THR A 59 1.48 -4.16 3.69
CA THR A 59 1.16 -4.32 2.27
C THR A 59 1.60 -5.69 1.77
N VAL A 60 0.70 -6.40 1.10
CA VAL A 60 1.02 -7.59 0.31
C VAL A 60 1.12 -7.15 -1.15
N ASP A 61 2.33 -6.89 -1.58
CA ASP A 61 2.65 -6.54 -2.96
C ASP A 61 2.69 -7.78 -3.88
N GLU A 62 3.04 -7.58 -5.14
CA GLU A 62 3.07 -8.65 -6.13
C GLU A 62 4.12 -9.72 -5.84
N GLU A 63 5.28 -9.32 -5.35
CA GLU A 63 6.38 -10.22 -5.02
C GLU A 63 6.04 -11.08 -3.80
N THR A 64 5.51 -10.45 -2.76
CA THR A 64 5.04 -11.12 -1.54
C THR A 64 3.89 -12.08 -1.84
N ALA A 65 2.90 -11.62 -2.64
CA ALA A 65 1.76 -12.42 -3.06
C ALA A 65 2.20 -13.70 -3.80
N ALA A 66 3.14 -13.57 -4.74
CA ALA A 66 3.67 -14.70 -5.50
C ALA A 66 4.50 -15.66 -4.64
N THR A 67 5.28 -15.11 -3.69
CA THR A 67 6.16 -15.91 -2.82
C THR A 67 5.38 -16.77 -1.82
N PHE A 68 4.30 -16.23 -1.27
CA PHE A 68 3.52 -16.87 -0.21
C PHE A 68 2.17 -17.42 -0.67
N ASP A 69 1.88 -17.39 -1.97
CA ASP A 69 0.61 -17.82 -2.57
C ASP A 69 -0.61 -17.17 -1.88
N MET A 70 -0.55 -15.84 -1.74
CA MET A 70 -1.57 -15.06 -1.03
C MET A 70 -2.12 -13.91 -1.90
N PRO A 71 -3.37 -13.47 -1.67
CA PRO A 71 -3.95 -12.33 -2.37
C PRO A 71 -3.18 -11.02 -2.11
N LYS A 72 -3.15 -10.14 -3.13
CA LYS A 72 -2.63 -8.77 -2.97
C LYS A 72 -3.59 -7.93 -2.13
N GLY A 73 -3.05 -7.03 -1.31
CA GLY A 73 -3.86 -6.15 -0.48
C GLY A 73 -3.17 -5.75 0.82
N VAL A 74 -3.94 -5.59 1.88
CA VAL A 74 -3.43 -5.26 3.22
C VAL A 74 -3.66 -6.44 4.16
N TYR A 75 -2.56 -7.07 4.57
CA TYR A 75 -2.57 -8.14 5.56
C TYR A 75 -2.69 -7.55 6.97
N VAL A 76 -3.76 -7.91 7.69
CA VAL A 76 -4.02 -7.46 9.07
C VAL A 76 -3.28 -8.38 10.03
N TYR A 77 -2.26 -7.87 10.72
CA TYR A 77 -1.53 -8.65 11.72
C TYR A 77 -1.95 -8.34 13.16
N LYS A 78 -2.63 -7.21 13.40
CA LYS A 78 -3.14 -6.84 14.72
C LYS A 78 -4.40 -5.98 14.61
N ILE A 79 -5.36 -6.25 15.50
CA ILE A 79 -6.54 -5.42 15.71
C ILE A 79 -6.38 -4.71 17.04
N LEU A 80 -6.59 -3.39 17.05
CA LEU A 80 -6.49 -2.56 18.24
C LEU A 80 -7.83 -2.51 18.96
N GLU A 81 -7.82 -2.65 20.28
CA GLU A 81 -9.03 -2.73 21.13
C GLU A 81 -9.89 -1.45 21.04
N ASP A 82 -9.25 -0.29 20.82
CA ASP A 82 -9.90 1.02 20.72
C ASP A 82 -10.45 1.31 19.32
N GLY A 83 -10.26 0.40 18.36
CA GLY A 83 -10.67 0.59 16.97
C GLY A 83 -12.00 -0.03 16.63
N ALA A 84 -12.61 0.43 15.54
CA ALA A 84 -13.86 -0.10 15.01
C ALA A 84 -13.78 -1.59 14.66
N ALA A 85 -12.60 -2.05 14.25
CA ALA A 85 -12.35 -3.45 13.87
C ALA A 85 -12.52 -4.42 15.04
N ALA A 86 -12.26 -4.01 16.29
CA ALA A 86 -12.35 -4.88 17.47
C ALA A 86 -13.78 -5.38 17.74
N GLY A 87 -14.79 -4.61 17.37
CA GLY A 87 -16.21 -4.99 17.51
C GLY A 87 -16.83 -5.60 16.25
N SER A 88 -16.02 -5.89 15.23
CA SER A 88 -16.48 -6.36 13.93
C SER A 88 -16.15 -7.85 13.68
N GLU A 89 -16.54 -8.34 12.50
CA GLU A 89 -16.19 -9.70 12.04
C GLU A 89 -14.78 -9.78 11.42
N LEU A 90 -14.05 -8.65 11.33
CA LEU A 90 -12.67 -8.63 10.87
C LEU A 90 -11.76 -9.38 11.86
N ARG A 91 -10.82 -10.13 11.32
CA ARG A 91 -9.90 -10.94 12.14
C ARG A 91 -8.45 -10.67 11.74
N GLU A 92 -7.57 -10.93 12.68
CA GLU A 92 -6.15 -11.02 12.37
C GLU A 92 -5.92 -12.13 11.34
N LYS A 93 -4.99 -11.88 10.41
CA LYS A 93 -4.66 -12.70 9.23
C LYS A 93 -5.63 -12.54 8.06
N ASP A 94 -6.65 -11.70 8.14
CA ASP A 94 -7.43 -11.31 6.98
C ASP A 94 -6.59 -10.41 6.05
N ILE A 95 -6.86 -10.49 4.76
CA ILE A 95 -6.26 -9.62 3.76
C ILE A 95 -7.35 -8.74 3.19
N ILE A 96 -7.27 -7.44 3.43
CA ILE A 96 -8.22 -6.46 2.89
C ILE A 96 -7.87 -6.21 1.44
N THR A 97 -8.82 -6.45 0.54
CA THR A 97 -8.66 -6.30 -0.91
C THR A 97 -9.45 -5.14 -1.47
N LYS A 98 -10.62 -4.81 -0.86
CA LYS A 98 -11.44 -3.66 -1.26
C LYS A 98 -12.04 -2.95 -0.05
N LEU A 99 -12.32 -1.64 -0.24
CA LEU A 99 -13.08 -0.79 0.66
C LEU A 99 -14.17 -0.07 -0.15
N ASP A 100 -15.45 -0.27 0.18
CA ASP A 100 -16.61 0.26 -0.56
C ASP A 100 -16.48 0.08 -2.09
N GLY A 101 -16.06 -1.11 -2.52
CA GLY A 101 -15.83 -1.44 -3.93
C GLY A 101 -14.51 -0.92 -4.50
N MET A 102 -13.78 -0.04 -3.82
CA MET A 102 -12.48 0.48 -4.25
C MET A 102 -11.37 -0.52 -3.93
N THR A 103 -10.58 -0.89 -4.91
CA THR A 103 -9.44 -1.80 -4.73
C THR A 103 -8.37 -1.19 -3.84
N VAL A 104 -7.94 -1.93 -2.82
CA VAL A 104 -6.89 -1.54 -1.87
C VAL A 104 -5.62 -2.32 -2.17
N LYS A 105 -4.58 -1.63 -2.64
CA LYS A 105 -3.31 -2.25 -3.03
C LYS A 105 -2.20 -2.13 -1.98
N SER A 106 -2.35 -1.19 -1.05
CA SER A 106 -1.34 -0.93 -0.02
C SER A 106 -1.97 -0.35 1.25
N MET A 107 -1.21 -0.40 2.36
CA MET A 107 -1.62 0.22 3.63
C MET A 107 -1.78 1.74 3.48
N GLN A 108 -0.89 2.39 2.71
CA GLN A 108 -0.98 3.83 2.44
C GLN A 108 -2.27 4.18 1.68
N GLU A 109 -2.66 3.34 0.73
CA GLU A 109 -3.90 3.55 -0.05
C GLU A 109 -5.13 3.37 0.82
N LEU A 110 -5.15 2.35 1.69
CA LEU A 110 -6.21 2.15 2.67
C LEU A 110 -6.35 3.36 3.60
N GLN A 111 -5.25 3.84 4.17
CA GLN A 111 -5.23 5.04 5.00
C GLN A 111 -5.74 6.28 4.24
N LYS A 112 -5.30 6.45 2.99
CA LYS A 112 -5.77 7.55 2.13
C LYS A 112 -7.28 7.49 1.91
N PHE A 113 -7.85 6.32 1.66
CA PHE A 113 -9.29 6.17 1.52
C PHE A 113 -10.03 6.49 2.82
N LEU A 114 -9.54 5.96 3.94
CA LEU A 114 -10.14 6.20 5.26
C LEU A 114 -10.17 7.69 5.66
N LYS A 115 -9.24 8.51 5.16
CA LYS A 115 -9.27 9.98 5.39
C LYS A 115 -10.54 10.66 4.86
N GLY A 116 -11.25 10.04 3.94
CA GLY A 116 -12.53 10.54 3.40
C GLY A 116 -13.77 10.06 4.14
N TYR A 117 -13.62 9.36 5.27
CA TYR A 117 -14.77 8.85 6.05
C TYR A 117 -14.84 9.47 7.42
N GLU A 118 -16.06 9.75 7.87
CA GLU A 118 -16.31 10.28 9.20
C GLU A 118 -16.50 9.15 10.23
N MET A 119 -16.28 9.45 11.50
CA MET A 119 -16.68 8.56 12.57
C MET A 119 -18.20 8.32 12.54
N GLY A 120 -18.61 7.08 12.81
CA GLY A 120 -20.00 6.65 12.73
C GLY A 120 -20.46 6.25 11.32
N GLU A 121 -19.66 6.48 10.26
CA GLU A 121 -19.98 5.93 8.94
C GLU A 121 -19.72 4.40 8.92
N THR A 122 -20.60 3.69 8.22
CA THR A 122 -20.43 2.24 7.97
C THR A 122 -19.78 2.06 6.62
N ILE A 123 -18.67 1.34 6.61
CA ILE A 123 -17.91 0.95 5.42
C ILE A 123 -18.06 -0.55 5.17
N GLU A 124 -17.90 -0.92 3.91
CA GLU A 124 -17.86 -2.31 3.48
C GLU A 124 -16.42 -2.70 3.12
N LEU A 125 -15.90 -3.71 3.80
CA LEU A 125 -14.60 -4.30 3.49
C LEU A 125 -14.79 -5.66 2.81
N LEU A 126 -14.10 -5.85 1.70
CA LEU A 126 -13.93 -7.15 1.08
C LEU A 126 -12.58 -7.71 1.53
N VAL A 127 -12.61 -8.85 2.20
CA VAL A 127 -11.42 -9.48 2.74
C VAL A 127 -11.26 -10.89 2.21
N GLN A 128 -10.02 -11.34 2.13
CA GLN A 128 -9.67 -12.72 1.85
C GLN A 128 -9.20 -13.38 3.15
N ARG A 129 -9.95 -14.36 3.62
CA ARG A 129 -9.64 -15.13 4.84
C ARG A 129 -9.13 -16.50 4.47
N GLN A 130 -8.04 -16.91 5.07
CA GLN A 130 -7.52 -18.26 4.88
C GLN A 130 -8.32 -19.27 5.71
N GLU A 131 -9.00 -20.16 5.02
CA GLU A 131 -9.72 -21.28 5.61
C GLU A 131 -9.30 -22.58 4.92
N GLU A 132 -8.91 -23.58 5.67
CA GLU A 132 -8.51 -24.90 5.15
C GLU A 132 -7.42 -24.84 4.05
N GLY A 133 -6.49 -23.88 4.16
CA GLY A 133 -5.41 -23.70 3.18
C GLY A 133 -5.81 -22.98 1.91
N ARG A 134 -7.02 -22.44 1.82
CA ARG A 134 -7.50 -21.65 0.68
C ARG A 134 -8.00 -20.28 1.16
N TYR A 135 -7.85 -19.28 0.32
CA TYR A 135 -8.43 -17.96 0.56
C TYR A 135 -9.87 -17.93 0.10
N LYS A 136 -10.77 -17.53 1.02
CA LYS A 136 -12.18 -17.30 0.74
C LYS A 136 -12.52 -15.83 0.90
N GLU A 137 -13.27 -15.30 -0.03
CA GLU A 137 -13.74 -13.93 0.00
C GLU A 137 -14.87 -13.80 1.01
N GLN A 138 -14.78 -12.77 1.86
CA GLN A 138 -15.80 -12.40 2.84
C GLN A 138 -16.04 -10.90 2.79
N GLN A 139 -17.32 -10.52 2.91
CA GLN A 139 -17.77 -9.14 2.94
C GLN A 139 -18.11 -8.78 4.37
N ILE A 140 -17.51 -7.73 4.91
CA ILE A 140 -17.64 -7.32 6.30
C ILE A 140 -18.06 -5.86 6.35
N GLN A 141 -19.11 -5.56 7.10
CA GLN A 141 -19.55 -4.19 7.37
C GLN A 141 -19.00 -3.73 8.73
N ILE A 142 -18.38 -2.55 8.74
CA ILE A 142 -17.77 -1.97 9.94
C ILE A 142 -18.20 -0.53 10.07
N THR A 143 -18.73 -0.17 11.25
CA THR A 143 -19.00 1.23 11.60
C THR A 143 -17.76 1.83 12.24
N LEU A 144 -17.18 2.86 11.60
CA LEU A 144 -15.94 3.49 12.03
C LEU A 144 -16.07 4.15 13.40
N ALA A 145 -15.10 3.95 14.27
CA ALA A 145 -14.96 4.62 15.55
C ALA A 145 -14.35 6.02 15.38
N GLY A 146 -14.38 6.85 16.41
CA GLY A 146 -13.56 8.06 16.47
C GLY A 146 -12.11 7.72 16.76
N LEU A 147 -11.17 8.62 16.37
CA LEU A 147 -9.77 8.50 16.75
C LEU A 147 -9.65 8.48 18.29
N PRO A 148 -8.92 7.53 18.87
CA PRO A 148 -8.63 7.56 20.30
C PRO A 148 -7.82 8.82 20.67
N GLU A 149 -8.15 9.42 21.80
CA GLU A 149 -7.44 10.60 22.30
C GLU A 149 -5.96 10.22 22.56
N GLY A 150 -5.05 10.67 21.69
CA GLY A 150 -3.60 10.45 21.83
C GLY A 150 -2.85 9.97 20.60
N GLU A 151 -3.49 9.38 19.61
CA GLU A 151 -2.79 8.85 18.41
C GLU A 151 -2.58 9.90 17.29
N GLY A 152 -3.30 11.01 17.31
CA GLY A 152 -3.12 12.09 16.30
C GLY A 152 -1.78 12.82 16.34
N GLN A 153 -0.88 12.47 17.28
CA GLN A 153 0.44 13.10 17.41
C GLN A 153 1.61 12.27 16.88
N GLN A 154 1.43 10.98 16.57
CA GLN A 154 2.55 10.14 16.13
C GLN A 154 2.88 10.26 14.65
N GLU A 155 1.93 10.60 13.79
CA GLU A 155 2.24 10.81 12.35
C GLU A 155 3.10 12.08 12.08
N LYS A 156 3.22 13.00 13.04
CA LYS A 156 4.05 14.22 12.88
C LYS A 156 5.50 14.07 13.32
N GLN A 157 5.89 12.98 13.97
CA GLN A 157 7.27 12.82 14.46
C GLN A 157 8.19 12.02 13.53
N ASP A 158 7.67 11.23 12.63
CA ASP A 158 8.51 10.40 11.75
C ASP A 158 9.06 11.15 10.51
N ASN A 159 8.67 12.43 10.36
CA ASN A 159 9.16 13.29 9.26
C ASN A 159 10.02 14.48 9.74
N ARG A 160 10.53 14.44 10.99
CA ARG A 160 11.53 15.37 11.51
C ARG A 160 12.61 14.56 12.21
N GLU A 161 13.64 14.25 11.45
CA GLU A 161 15.04 14.12 11.85
C GLU A 161 15.79 13.25 10.85
N GLN A 162 16.08 13.83 9.68
CA GLN A 162 17.40 13.64 9.13
C GLN A 162 18.22 14.84 9.60
N PRO A 163 19.12 14.69 10.58
CA PRO A 163 20.12 15.69 10.84
C PRO A 163 21.01 15.76 9.61
N GLY A 164 21.05 16.94 8.99
CA GLY A 164 22.04 17.21 7.98
C GLY A 164 23.42 16.88 8.51
N GLU A 165 24.11 16.00 7.82
CA GLU A 165 25.55 15.80 7.98
C GLU A 165 26.25 17.14 7.66
N THR A 166 26.51 17.89 8.70
CA THR A 166 27.56 18.88 8.67
C THR A 166 28.87 18.11 8.74
N ALA A 167 29.60 18.08 7.62
CA ALA A 167 30.96 17.59 7.56
C ALA A 167 31.82 18.18 8.67
N PRO A 168 32.50 17.38 9.50
CA PRO A 168 33.47 17.88 10.44
C PRO A 168 34.74 18.30 9.67
N SER A 169 35.14 19.54 9.91
CA SER A 169 36.42 20.10 9.50
C SER A 169 37.57 19.16 9.90
N ARG A 170 38.50 18.98 8.95
CA ARG A 170 39.81 18.38 9.13
C ARG A 170 40.43 18.85 10.43
N ARG A 171 40.69 17.92 11.35
CA ARG A 171 41.80 17.95 12.28
C ARG A 171 42.72 16.82 11.92
N GLU A 172 43.95 17.23 11.58
CA GLU A 172 45.12 16.37 11.46
C GLU A 172 45.40 15.69 12.82
N ASP A 173 46.08 14.53 12.70
CA ASP A 173 46.76 13.80 13.75
C ASP A 173 45.92 12.91 14.69
N SER A 174 45.87 11.65 14.28
CA SER A 174 46.42 10.48 15.03
C SER A 174 45.81 9.20 14.41
N ASN A 175 46.63 8.52 13.63
CA ASN A 175 46.34 7.19 13.08
C ASN A 175 46.79 6.14 14.10
N PRO A 176 45.90 5.40 14.79
CA PRO A 176 46.29 4.37 15.76
C PRO A 176 46.78 3.05 15.13
N TRP A 177 46.87 2.98 13.81
CA TRP A 177 47.25 1.77 13.07
C TRP A 177 48.55 1.96 12.28
N SER A 178 49.58 2.55 12.91
CA SER A 178 50.95 2.44 12.45
C SER A 178 51.52 1.08 12.84
N PHE A 179 51.48 0.09 11.98
CA PHE A 179 52.31 -1.11 12.10
C PHE A 179 53.72 -0.78 11.65
N PRO A 180 54.74 -1.01 12.50
CA PRO A 180 56.14 -0.96 12.07
C PRO A 180 56.41 -2.05 11.07
N GLY A 181 57.02 -1.66 9.97
CA GLY A 181 57.29 -2.53 8.82
C GLY A 181 57.96 -3.85 9.14
N ASN A 182 57.46 -4.86 8.53
CA ASN A 182 58.28 -5.95 7.95
C ASN A 182 57.43 -6.73 6.95
N GLY A 183 58.01 -6.94 5.79
CA GLY A 183 57.45 -7.48 4.56
C GLY A 183 56.65 -8.75 4.69
N PHE A 184 55.57 -8.80 3.96
CA PHE A 184 54.86 -10.01 3.61
C PHE A 184 55.66 -10.76 2.53
N PRO A 185 56.07 -12.02 2.75
CA PRO A 185 56.75 -12.84 1.78
C PRO A 185 55.78 -13.71 1.01
N TRP A 186 55.07 -13.10 0.06
CA TRP A 186 54.42 -13.88 -0.99
C TRP A 186 54.59 -13.14 -2.32
N GLY A 187 55.86 -13.18 -2.76
CA GLY A 187 56.16 -12.89 -4.16
C GLY A 187 55.97 -14.17 -4.96
N ARG A 188 55.32 -13.96 -6.12
CA ARG A 188 55.38 -14.81 -7.33
C ARG A 188 55.04 -16.28 -7.20
N MET A 189 53.95 -16.65 -7.79
CA MET A 189 53.92 -17.84 -8.65
C MET A 189 52.72 -17.71 -9.65
N TRP A 190 53.12 -17.68 -10.92
CA TRP A 190 52.51 -17.98 -12.21
C TRP A 190 51.27 -17.19 -12.64
#